data_409b83b227af24caed02c4cea376a5fe
#
_entry.id   409b83b227af24caed02c4cea376a5fe
#
_cell.length_a   1.000
_cell.length_b   1.000
_cell.length_c   1.000
_cell.angle_alpha   90.00
_cell.angle_beta   90.00
_cell.angle_gamma   90.00
#
_symmetry.space_group_name_H-M   'P 1'
#
loop_
_entity.id
_entity.type
_entity.pdbx_description
1 polymer ?
#
loop_
_entity_poly.entity_id
_entity_poly.type
_entity_poly.pdbx_seq_one_letter_code
_entity_poly.pdbx_strand_id
1 'polypeptide(L)'
;MSMLLLTALGAAVVMVSRTETMIAHNYRNSQEALYAADAAVERVVQDLLMVPRWNDILADAGGGIASVTSGFTDGNPSGQITLPGGGRITLTAATTALQAETDTADLWGPNNPQWRLFAWGPVSGLLDTTAIDSPMYVVVWVADDPADAPSTNIGDGNPSLDANGTLTIRAEAIGPGGTRKIIEVTVARTSGTEIERGQIAQRGQEELNQRARKAAVQTPGKSLTNMRMNTGTGNMGVQ
;
A
#
# COMPACT_ATOMS: atom_id res chain seq x y z
N MET A 1 3.26 5.17 -60.49
CA MET A 1 2.85 4.02 -59.65
C MET A 1 3.91 3.65 -58.62
N SER A 2 5.19 3.43 -58.99
CA SER A 2 6.25 3.04 -58.06
C SER A 2 6.54 4.06 -56.95
N MET A 3 6.51 5.35 -57.21
CA MET A 3 6.69 6.39 -56.20
C MET A 3 5.57 6.39 -55.13
N LEU A 4 4.34 6.15 -55.52
CA LEU A 4 3.20 6.07 -54.59
C LEU A 4 3.29 4.87 -53.68
N LEU A 5 3.77 3.73 -54.16
CA LEU A 5 4.05 2.54 -53.36
C LEU A 5 5.17 2.78 -52.38
N LEU A 6 6.23 3.45 -52.77
CA LEU A 6 7.39 3.76 -51.94
C LEU A 6 7.03 4.73 -50.79
N THR A 7 6.23 5.75 -51.07
CA THR A 7 5.73 6.68 -50.05
C THR A 7 4.77 6.02 -49.09
N ALA A 8 3.88 5.14 -49.57
CA ALA A 8 2.97 4.37 -48.70
C ALA A 8 3.73 3.42 -47.79
N LEU A 9 4.75 2.71 -48.29
CA LEU A 9 5.60 1.84 -47.51
C LEU A 9 6.40 2.62 -46.45
N GLY A 10 6.97 3.78 -46.83
CA GLY A 10 7.68 4.66 -45.90
C GLY A 10 6.77 5.18 -44.79
N ALA A 11 5.55 5.60 -45.13
CA ALA A 11 4.56 6.02 -44.14
C ALA A 11 4.17 4.88 -43.17
N ALA A 12 3.99 3.68 -43.70
CA ALA A 12 3.67 2.51 -42.91
C ALA A 12 4.81 2.18 -41.89
N VAL A 13 6.06 2.20 -42.32
CA VAL A 13 7.23 1.98 -41.45
C VAL A 13 7.29 3.04 -40.35
N VAL A 14 7.07 4.32 -40.65
CA VAL A 14 7.05 5.40 -39.67
C VAL A 14 5.92 5.21 -38.64
N MET A 15 4.72 4.77 -39.08
CA MET A 15 3.62 4.49 -38.17
C MET A 15 3.92 3.33 -37.24
N VAL A 16 4.48 2.23 -37.76
CA VAL A 16 4.90 1.09 -36.94
C VAL A 16 5.93 1.51 -35.89
N SER A 17 6.98 2.22 -36.31
CA SER A 17 8.04 2.70 -35.39
C SER A 17 7.50 3.62 -34.27
N ARG A 18 6.54 4.49 -34.62
CA ARG A 18 5.86 5.33 -33.60
C ARG A 18 5.08 4.48 -32.60
N THR A 19 4.36 3.47 -33.07
CA THR A 19 3.58 2.57 -32.20
C THR A 19 4.51 1.79 -31.27
N GLU A 20 5.62 1.24 -31.77
CA GLU A 20 6.61 0.54 -30.97
C GLU A 20 7.22 1.44 -29.89
N THR A 21 7.56 2.68 -30.24
CA THR A 21 8.09 3.67 -29.29
C THR A 21 7.06 4.00 -28.20
N MET A 22 5.78 4.16 -28.56
CA MET A 22 4.71 4.39 -27.57
C MET A 22 4.51 3.21 -26.64
N ILE A 23 4.56 1.99 -27.16
CA ILE A 23 4.44 0.77 -26.34
C ILE A 23 5.62 0.67 -25.36
N ALA A 24 6.85 0.88 -25.84
CA ALA A 24 8.05 0.87 -25.01
C ALA A 24 8.00 1.93 -23.91
N HIS A 25 7.53 3.14 -24.24
CA HIS A 25 7.38 4.25 -23.28
C HIS A 25 6.32 3.93 -22.22
N ASN A 26 5.17 3.42 -22.62
CA ASN A 26 4.09 3.03 -21.70
C ASN A 26 4.52 1.88 -20.78
N TYR A 27 5.27 0.91 -21.30
CA TYR A 27 5.82 -0.18 -20.52
C TYR A 27 6.81 0.34 -19.46
N ARG A 28 7.75 1.20 -19.88
CA ARG A 28 8.70 1.85 -18.95
C ARG A 28 7.97 2.61 -17.85
N ASN A 29 7.02 3.48 -18.21
CA ASN A 29 6.24 4.24 -17.21
C ASN A 29 5.48 3.32 -16.26
N SER A 30 4.92 2.23 -16.77
CA SER A 30 4.21 1.24 -15.95
C SER A 30 5.12 0.55 -14.93
N GLN A 31 6.36 0.20 -15.32
CA GLN A 31 7.35 -0.39 -14.41
C GLN A 31 7.85 0.64 -13.39
N GLU A 32 8.14 1.85 -13.83
CA GLU A 32 8.56 2.94 -12.94
C GLU A 32 7.48 3.27 -11.91
N ALA A 33 6.20 3.33 -12.31
CA ALA A 33 5.09 3.54 -11.39
C ALA A 33 4.96 2.40 -10.37
N LEU A 34 5.21 1.15 -10.77
CA LEU A 34 5.18 0.02 -9.84
C LEU A 34 6.28 0.14 -8.78
N TYR A 35 7.51 0.43 -9.19
CA TYR A 35 8.62 0.63 -8.26
C TYR A 35 8.42 1.87 -7.38
N ALA A 36 7.81 2.93 -7.92
CA ALA A 36 7.47 4.12 -7.16
C ALA A 36 6.45 3.83 -6.05
N ALA A 37 5.42 3.05 -6.35
CA ALA A 37 4.42 2.64 -5.35
C ALA A 37 5.04 1.72 -4.29
N ASP A 38 5.91 0.80 -4.68
CA ASP A 38 6.62 -0.09 -3.76
C ASP A 38 7.56 0.70 -2.83
N ALA A 39 8.34 1.63 -3.37
CA ALA A 39 9.20 2.51 -2.59
C ALA A 39 8.40 3.39 -1.59
N ALA A 40 7.21 3.85 -1.99
CA ALA A 40 6.32 4.60 -1.11
C ALA A 40 5.80 3.74 0.05
N VAL A 41 5.48 2.47 -0.19
CA VAL A 41 5.12 1.51 0.86
C VAL A 41 6.28 1.33 1.84
N GLU A 42 7.50 1.12 1.35
CA GLU A 42 8.68 0.96 2.22
C GLU A 42 8.92 2.21 3.08
N ARG A 43 8.79 3.39 2.50
CA ARG A 43 8.90 4.65 3.24
C ARG A 43 7.84 4.74 4.34
N VAL A 44 6.59 4.46 4.01
CA VAL A 44 5.48 4.51 4.97
C VAL A 44 5.67 3.49 6.09
N VAL A 45 6.13 2.28 5.79
CA VAL A 45 6.47 1.28 6.81
C VAL A 45 7.51 1.82 7.80
N GLN A 46 8.54 2.52 7.33
CA GLN A 46 9.53 3.15 8.21
C GLN A 46 8.90 4.26 9.07
N ASP A 47 8.03 5.08 8.51
CA ASP A 47 7.36 6.14 9.24
C ASP A 47 6.37 5.58 10.28
N LEU A 48 5.68 4.48 9.98
CA LEU A 48 4.79 3.78 10.92
C LEU A 48 5.54 3.22 12.14
N LEU A 49 6.81 2.84 12.00
CA LEU A 49 7.65 2.43 13.13
C LEU A 49 7.84 3.56 14.15
N MET A 50 7.83 4.81 13.70
CA MET A 50 8.03 5.97 14.55
C MET A 50 6.75 6.41 15.26
N VAL A 51 5.58 5.92 14.87
CA VAL A 51 4.29 6.26 15.50
C VAL A 51 3.98 5.27 16.62
N PRO A 52 3.95 5.71 17.89
CA PRO A 52 3.75 4.80 19.04
C PRO A 52 2.37 4.14 19.07
N ARG A 53 1.34 4.85 18.63
CA ARG A 53 -0.04 4.39 18.64
C ARG A 53 -0.66 4.59 17.25
N TRP A 54 -1.05 3.51 16.61
CA TRP A 54 -1.63 3.56 15.27
C TRP A 54 -3.04 4.13 15.24
N ASN A 55 -3.77 4.07 16.34
CA ASN A 55 -5.05 4.77 16.49
C ASN A 55 -4.95 6.28 16.26
N ASP A 56 -3.78 6.88 16.53
CA ASP A 56 -3.54 8.30 16.25
C ASP A 56 -3.47 8.57 14.73
N ILE A 57 -3.13 7.56 13.91
CA ILE A 57 -3.13 7.64 12.45
C ILE A 57 -4.56 7.51 11.91
N LEU A 58 -5.33 6.57 12.46
CA LEU A 58 -6.71 6.30 12.02
C LEU A 58 -7.68 7.44 12.37
N ALA A 59 -7.33 8.28 13.35
CA ALA A 59 -8.09 9.47 13.68
C ALA A 59 -8.11 10.45 12.50
N ASP A 60 -9.31 10.97 12.17
CA ASP A 60 -9.49 11.94 11.08
C ASP A 60 -9.19 13.37 11.52
N ALA A 61 -8.19 13.99 10.92
CA ALA A 61 -7.91 15.42 11.12
C ALA A 61 -8.85 16.33 10.29
N GLY A 62 -9.70 15.73 9.47
CA GLY A 62 -10.63 16.40 8.56
C GLY A 62 -10.34 16.09 7.10
N GLY A 63 -11.38 15.78 6.33
CA GLY A 63 -11.28 15.48 4.90
C GLY A 63 -10.61 14.17 4.56
N GLY A 64 -10.61 13.20 5.50
CA GLY A 64 -9.95 11.91 5.34
C GLY A 64 -8.43 11.96 5.47
N ILE A 65 -7.89 12.99 6.13
CA ILE A 65 -6.46 13.11 6.42
C ILE A 65 -6.18 12.50 7.79
N ALA A 66 -5.13 11.69 7.91
CA ALA A 66 -4.68 11.15 9.18
C ALA A 66 -4.29 12.26 10.15
N SER A 67 -4.61 12.11 11.45
CA SER A 67 -4.21 13.09 12.47
C SER A 67 -2.68 13.10 12.69
N VAL A 68 -2.03 11.98 12.43
CA VAL A 68 -0.57 11.87 12.35
C VAL A 68 -0.22 11.42 10.94
N THR A 69 0.51 12.24 10.20
CA THR A 69 0.96 11.96 8.85
C THR A 69 2.43 11.57 8.82
N SER A 70 2.86 10.96 7.73
CA SER A 70 4.26 10.71 7.41
C SER A 70 5.07 12.01 7.37
N GLY A 71 6.38 11.92 7.58
CA GLY A 71 7.31 13.02 7.25
C GLY A 71 7.43 13.29 5.75
N PHE A 72 6.96 12.38 4.92
CA PHE A 72 6.91 12.54 3.46
C PHE A 72 5.55 13.09 3.04
N THR A 73 5.43 14.42 3.02
CA THR A 73 4.24 15.15 2.56
C THR A 73 4.64 16.35 1.73
N ASP A 74 3.96 16.58 0.61
CA ASP A 74 4.22 17.69 -0.30
C ASP A 74 2.96 18.54 -0.51
N GLY A 75 3.04 19.77 -0.07
CA GLY A 75 1.99 20.78 -0.26
C GLY A 75 0.71 20.53 0.54
N ASN A 76 -0.32 21.33 0.23
CA ASN A 76 -1.62 21.25 0.88
C ASN A 76 -2.50 20.19 0.21
N PRO A 77 -2.94 19.15 0.92
CA PRO A 77 -3.75 18.07 0.33
C PRO A 77 -5.16 18.51 -0.13
N SER A 78 -5.68 19.60 0.41
CA SER A 78 -6.95 20.20 -0.04
C SER A 78 -6.78 21.15 -1.22
N GLY A 79 -5.53 21.51 -1.54
CA GLY A 79 -5.19 22.33 -2.69
C GLY A 79 -5.08 21.51 -3.97
N GLN A 80 -4.99 22.23 -5.10
CA GLN A 80 -4.70 21.60 -6.39
C GLN A 80 -3.20 21.42 -6.54
N ILE A 81 -2.75 20.17 -6.60
CA ILE A 81 -1.34 19.79 -6.78
C ILE A 81 -1.08 19.52 -8.26
N THR A 82 -0.04 20.11 -8.82
CA THR A 82 0.42 19.81 -10.18
C THR A 82 1.38 18.63 -10.14
N LEU A 83 1.05 17.59 -10.90
CA LEU A 83 1.85 16.36 -10.93
C LEU A 83 3.09 16.53 -11.83
N PRO A 84 4.28 15.99 -11.44
CA PRO A 84 5.49 16.07 -12.26
C PRO A 84 5.32 15.45 -13.64
N GLY A 85 4.55 14.38 -13.74
CA GLY A 85 4.20 13.71 -15.01
C GLY A 85 3.13 14.37 -15.83
N GLY A 86 2.62 15.54 -15.39
CA GLY A 86 1.51 16.28 -15.99
C GLY A 86 0.16 15.93 -15.37
N GLY A 87 -0.77 16.89 -15.48
CA GLY A 87 -2.08 16.79 -14.82
C GLY A 87 -2.10 17.43 -13.44
N ARG A 88 -3.25 17.33 -12.79
CA ARG A 88 -3.50 17.91 -11.46
C ARG A 88 -4.36 16.98 -10.62
N ILE A 89 -4.14 16.99 -9.31
CA ILE A 89 -4.88 16.22 -8.33
C ILE A 89 -5.23 17.08 -7.11
N THR A 90 -6.35 16.79 -6.47
CA THR A 90 -6.69 17.26 -5.13
C THR A 90 -6.81 16.02 -4.26
N LEU A 91 -5.94 15.87 -3.27
CA LEU A 91 -5.80 14.62 -2.53
C LEU A 91 -7.00 14.33 -1.64
N THR A 92 -7.60 15.34 -1.03
CA THR A 92 -8.85 15.15 -0.25
C THR A 92 -10.00 14.67 -1.13
N ALA A 93 -10.09 15.15 -2.38
CA ALA A 93 -11.07 14.64 -3.33
C ALA A 93 -10.78 13.21 -3.77
N ALA A 94 -9.50 12.87 -3.96
CA ALA A 94 -9.07 11.50 -4.27
C ALA A 94 -9.37 10.54 -3.09
N THR A 95 -9.14 10.98 -1.85
CA THR A 95 -9.49 10.21 -0.64
C THR A 95 -10.99 9.97 -0.55
N THR A 96 -11.81 11.01 -0.80
CA THR A 96 -13.28 10.88 -0.81
C THR A 96 -13.75 9.91 -1.90
N ALA A 97 -13.14 9.96 -3.08
CA ALA A 97 -13.48 9.05 -4.17
C ALA A 97 -13.10 7.60 -3.84
N LEU A 98 -11.92 7.39 -3.25
CA LEU A 98 -11.48 6.08 -2.79
C LEU A 98 -12.43 5.52 -1.71
N GLN A 99 -12.83 6.35 -0.74
CA GLN A 99 -13.77 5.94 0.29
C GLN A 99 -15.12 5.56 -0.31
N ALA A 100 -15.65 6.36 -1.24
CA ALA A 100 -16.91 6.07 -1.91
C ALA A 100 -16.86 4.76 -2.74
N GLU A 101 -15.71 4.45 -3.37
CA GLU A 101 -15.48 3.17 -4.05
C GLU A 101 -15.51 2.01 -3.06
N THR A 102 -14.82 2.14 -1.93
CA THR A 102 -14.77 1.15 -0.85
C THR A 102 -16.14 0.90 -0.24
N ASP A 103 -16.88 1.97 0.07
CA ASP A 103 -18.23 1.90 0.65
C ASP A 103 -19.24 1.30 -0.33
N THR A 104 -19.08 1.55 -1.62
CA THR A 104 -19.94 0.97 -2.67
C THR A 104 -19.68 -0.53 -2.82
N ALA A 105 -18.43 -0.96 -2.71
CA ALA A 105 -18.06 -2.36 -2.77
C ALA A 105 -18.53 -3.14 -1.54
N ASP A 106 -18.55 -2.50 -0.37
CA ASP A 106 -19.04 -3.00 0.92
C ASP A 106 -18.66 -4.47 1.22
N LEU A 107 -17.39 -4.80 0.97
CA LEU A 107 -16.90 -6.18 1.06
C LEU A 107 -16.81 -6.67 2.51
N TRP A 108 -16.74 -5.77 3.47
CA TRP A 108 -16.45 -6.07 4.88
C TRP A 108 -17.53 -5.58 5.84
N GLY A 109 -18.64 -5.05 5.34
CA GLY A 109 -19.77 -4.58 6.13
C GLY A 109 -19.37 -3.51 7.16
N PRO A 110 -19.72 -3.68 8.45
CA PRO A 110 -19.41 -2.69 9.47
C PRO A 110 -17.91 -2.41 9.64
N ASN A 111 -17.05 -3.33 9.23
CA ASN A 111 -15.60 -3.21 9.31
C ASN A 111 -14.97 -2.82 7.97
N ASN A 112 -15.73 -2.14 7.12
CA ASN A 112 -15.24 -1.66 5.85
C ASN A 112 -14.12 -0.61 6.07
N PRO A 113 -12.95 -0.70 5.41
CA PRO A 113 -11.82 0.18 5.65
C PRO A 113 -12.17 1.67 5.54
N GLN A 114 -11.73 2.46 6.50
CA GLN A 114 -11.82 3.91 6.47
C GLN A 114 -10.45 4.51 6.13
N TRP A 115 -10.29 4.91 4.88
CA TRP A 115 -9.03 5.40 4.37
C TRP A 115 -8.64 6.76 4.93
N ARG A 116 -7.41 6.86 5.42
CA ARG A 116 -6.77 8.10 5.87
C ARG A 116 -5.56 8.38 5.02
N LEU A 117 -5.52 9.57 4.43
CA LEU A 117 -4.36 10.06 3.69
C LEU A 117 -3.19 10.24 4.66
N PHE A 118 -2.10 9.51 4.43
CA PHE A 118 -0.98 9.45 5.36
C PHE A 118 0.31 10.03 4.80
N ALA A 119 0.62 9.77 3.51
CA ALA A 119 1.83 10.25 2.85
C ALA A 119 1.55 10.62 1.39
N TRP A 120 2.21 11.67 0.89
CA TRP A 120 2.07 12.08 -0.51
C TRP A 120 3.23 12.96 -0.94
N GLY A 121 3.64 12.85 -2.21
CA GLY A 121 4.68 13.68 -2.79
C GLY A 121 5.26 13.14 -4.09
N PRO A 122 6.13 13.92 -4.75
CA PRO A 122 6.90 13.44 -5.89
C PRO A 122 7.91 12.38 -5.44
N VAL A 123 8.13 11.36 -6.26
CA VAL A 123 9.09 10.28 -5.95
C VAL A 123 10.51 10.81 -5.70
N SER A 124 10.88 11.91 -6.35
CA SER A 124 12.16 12.59 -6.09
C SER A 124 12.34 13.07 -4.64
N GLY A 125 11.26 13.21 -3.88
CA GLY A 125 11.28 13.59 -2.46
C GLY A 125 11.22 12.39 -1.49
N LEU A 126 11.13 11.16 -1.97
CA LEU A 126 11.06 9.97 -1.09
C LEU A 126 12.35 9.76 -0.28
N LEU A 127 13.48 10.08 -0.86
CA LEU A 127 14.78 10.08 -0.20
C LEU A 127 15.34 11.50 -0.18
N ASP A 128 16.07 11.84 0.87
CA ASP A 128 16.76 13.12 0.99
C ASP A 128 18.01 13.14 0.09
N THR A 129 17.80 12.92 -1.19
CA THR A 129 18.84 12.89 -2.22
C THR A 129 18.32 13.49 -3.52
N THR A 130 19.16 14.19 -4.25
CA THR A 130 18.88 14.69 -5.60
C THR A 130 19.08 13.63 -6.70
N ALA A 131 19.31 12.37 -6.32
CA ALA A 131 19.66 11.30 -7.24
C ALA A 131 18.46 10.68 -7.95
N ILE A 132 17.24 10.93 -7.48
CA ILE A 132 16.02 10.37 -8.08
C ILE A 132 15.41 11.40 -9.01
N ASP A 133 15.47 11.14 -10.31
CA ASP A 133 14.77 11.88 -11.35
C ASP A 133 13.61 11.00 -11.86
N SER A 134 12.43 11.20 -11.31
CA SER A 134 11.22 10.44 -11.66
C SER A 134 10.04 11.37 -11.83
N PRO A 135 9.26 11.22 -12.91
CA PRO A 135 8.03 11.97 -13.12
C PRO A 135 6.83 11.40 -12.35
N MET A 136 7.06 10.43 -11.47
CA MET A 136 6.01 9.81 -10.68
C MET A 136 5.69 10.64 -9.44
N TYR A 137 4.41 10.65 -9.08
CA TYR A 137 3.87 11.17 -7.83
C TYR A 137 3.22 10.04 -7.08
N VAL A 138 3.44 9.94 -5.79
CA VAL A 138 2.86 8.87 -4.97
C VAL A 138 1.93 9.43 -3.92
N VAL A 139 0.88 8.67 -3.64
CA VAL A 139 -0.11 8.95 -2.61
C VAL A 139 -0.33 7.67 -1.82
N VAL A 140 -0.30 7.77 -0.50
CA VAL A 140 -0.47 6.61 0.37
C VAL A 140 -1.57 6.87 1.39
N TRP A 141 -2.50 5.95 1.43
CA TRP A 141 -3.55 5.89 2.43
C TRP A 141 -3.32 4.72 3.37
N VAL A 142 -3.78 4.90 4.59
CA VAL A 142 -3.76 3.87 5.63
C VAL A 142 -5.19 3.70 6.15
N ALA A 143 -5.56 2.48 6.43
CA ALA A 143 -6.82 2.13 7.07
C ALA A 143 -6.60 1.00 8.07
N ASP A 144 -7.55 0.80 8.96
CA ASP A 144 -7.60 -0.41 9.77
C ASP A 144 -7.75 -1.66 8.89
N ASP A 145 -7.29 -2.81 9.40
CA ASP A 145 -7.44 -4.04 8.64
C ASP A 145 -8.86 -4.60 8.76
N PRO A 146 -9.51 -4.97 7.65
CA PRO A 146 -10.89 -5.43 7.69
C PRO A 146 -11.07 -6.79 8.37
N ALA A 147 -9.99 -7.51 8.65
CA ALA A 147 -10.04 -8.79 9.38
C ALA A 147 -10.14 -8.60 10.92
N ASP A 148 -10.00 -7.36 11.41
CA ASP A 148 -10.21 -7.01 12.81
C ASP A 148 -11.71 -7.04 13.14
N ALA A 149 -12.26 -8.22 13.28
CA ALA A 149 -13.68 -8.44 13.50
C ALA A 149 -13.98 -8.71 14.97
N PRO A 150 -15.13 -8.26 15.50
CA PRO A 150 -15.51 -8.44 16.91
C PRO A 150 -15.69 -9.91 17.32
N SER A 151 -15.70 -10.82 16.35
CA SER A 151 -15.74 -12.26 16.62
C SER A 151 -14.39 -12.87 17.02
N THR A 152 -13.30 -12.10 16.86
CA THR A 152 -11.95 -12.51 17.29
C THR A 152 -11.67 -11.97 18.69
N ASN A 153 -10.84 -12.66 19.47
CA ASN A 153 -10.47 -12.21 20.82
C ASN A 153 -9.64 -10.92 20.85
N ILE A 154 -9.21 -10.45 19.69
CA ILE A 154 -8.34 -9.29 19.51
C ILE A 154 -8.97 -8.27 18.56
N GLY A 155 -10.16 -8.54 18.01
CA GLY A 155 -10.84 -7.67 17.09
C GLY A 155 -11.86 -6.77 17.77
N ASP A 156 -12.02 -5.55 17.30
CA ASP A 156 -13.02 -4.61 17.81
C ASP A 156 -14.15 -4.32 16.81
N GLY A 157 -13.95 -4.61 15.52
CA GLY A 157 -14.93 -4.36 14.47
C GLY A 157 -15.24 -2.89 14.25
N ASN A 158 -14.29 -2.00 14.60
CA ASN A 158 -14.41 -0.57 14.44
C ASN A 158 -13.34 -0.06 13.47
N PRO A 159 -13.68 0.31 12.22
CA PRO A 159 -12.70 0.68 11.19
C PRO A 159 -11.94 1.99 11.50
N SER A 160 -12.22 2.64 12.64
CA SER A 160 -11.51 3.84 13.10
C SER A 160 -10.54 3.54 14.24
N LEU A 161 -10.43 2.29 14.68
CA LEU A 161 -9.55 1.85 15.77
C LEU A 161 -8.78 0.61 15.33
N ASP A 162 -7.53 0.54 15.71
CA ASP A 162 -6.67 -0.64 15.59
C ASP A 162 -6.58 -1.31 16.97
N ALA A 163 -7.07 -2.53 17.08
CA ALA A 163 -7.00 -3.33 18.29
C ALA A 163 -5.98 -4.47 18.21
N ASN A 164 -5.64 -4.89 17.00
CA ASN A 164 -4.78 -6.05 16.76
C ASN A 164 -3.34 -5.70 16.35
N GLY A 165 -3.03 -4.41 16.14
CA GLY A 165 -1.73 -3.95 15.68
C GLY A 165 -1.49 -4.20 14.20
N THR A 166 -2.56 -4.24 13.38
CA THR A 166 -2.49 -4.52 11.95
C THR A 166 -3.17 -3.40 11.16
N LEU A 167 -2.50 -2.87 10.16
CA LEU A 167 -3.05 -1.83 9.28
C LEU A 167 -2.96 -2.26 7.81
N THR A 168 -3.86 -1.73 7.02
CA THR A 168 -3.84 -1.82 5.56
C THR A 168 -3.25 -0.53 4.99
N ILE A 169 -2.27 -0.68 4.11
CA ILE A 169 -1.65 0.42 3.36
C ILE A 169 -2.04 0.28 1.90
N ARG A 170 -2.52 1.37 1.31
CA ARG A 170 -2.74 1.49 -0.13
C ARG A 170 -1.85 2.59 -0.69
N ALA A 171 -0.88 2.22 -1.49
CA ALA A 171 0.01 3.14 -2.19
C ALA A 171 -0.38 3.21 -3.67
N GLU A 172 -0.49 4.43 -4.16
CA GLU A 172 -0.78 4.70 -5.56
C GLU A 172 0.32 5.58 -6.15
N ALA A 173 0.90 5.14 -7.25
CA ALA A 173 1.81 5.93 -8.06
C ALA A 173 1.11 6.41 -9.33
N ILE A 174 1.22 7.71 -9.59
CA ILE A 174 0.63 8.41 -10.71
C ILE A 174 1.76 8.99 -11.57
N GLY A 175 1.73 8.72 -12.86
CA GLY A 175 2.79 9.13 -13.79
C GLY A 175 2.27 9.71 -15.10
N PRO A 176 3.18 9.97 -16.05
CA PRO A 176 2.85 10.52 -17.35
C PRO A 176 1.86 9.65 -18.14
N GLY A 177 1.07 10.29 -19.00
CA GLY A 177 0.14 9.60 -19.88
C GLY A 177 -1.01 8.88 -19.18
N GLY A 178 -1.32 9.24 -17.93
CA GLY A 178 -2.35 8.57 -17.13
C GLY A 178 -1.89 7.23 -16.55
N THR A 179 -0.58 6.97 -16.53
CA THR A 179 -0.03 5.79 -15.86
C THR A 179 -0.39 5.81 -14.38
N ARG A 180 -0.96 4.69 -13.92
CA ARG A 180 -1.36 4.52 -12.53
C ARG A 180 -1.05 3.09 -12.08
N LYS A 181 -0.44 2.94 -10.92
CA LYS A 181 -0.21 1.64 -10.26
C LYS A 181 -0.60 1.73 -8.81
N ILE A 182 -1.22 0.67 -8.33
CA ILE A 182 -1.69 0.56 -6.95
C ILE A 182 -1.07 -0.69 -6.35
N ILE A 183 -0.57 -0.54 -5.12
CA ILE A 183 -0.12 -1.64 -4.27
C ILE A 183 -0.90 -1.54 -2.97
N GLU A 184 -1.53 -2.63 -2.58
CA GLU A 184 -2.14 -2.77 -1.26
C GLU A 184 -1.40 -3.85 -0.47
N VAL A 185 -1.06 -3.53 0.76
CA VAL A 185 -0.38 -4.45 1.66
C VAL A 185 -0.94 -4.31 3.07
N THR A 186 -0.95 -5.41 3.79
CA THR A 186 -1.21 -5.40 5.23
C THR A 186 0.11 -5.39 5.98
N VAL A 187 0.21 -4.57 7.00
CA VAL A 187 1.37 -4.47 7.89
C VAL A 187 0.92 -4.76 9.30
N ALA A 188 1.71 -5.54 10.03
CA ALA A 188 1.42 -5.85 11.41
C ALA A 188 2.60 -5.46 12.30
N ARG A 189 2.30 -4.90 13.47
CA ARG A 189 3.27 -4.63 14.51
C ARG A 189 3.44 -5.88 15.36
N THR A 190 4.61 -6.48 15.33
CA THR A 190 4.97 -7.50 16.32
C THR A 190 5.37 -6.84 17.63
N SER A 191 5.25 -7.55 18.74
CA SER A 191 5.49 -7.05 20.10
C SER A 191 6.91 -6.45 20.25
N GLY A 192 7.08 -5.20 19.87
CA GLY A 192 8.37 -4.51 19.97
C GLY A 192 8.53 -3.42 18.92
N THR A 193 9.47 -3.58 18.02
CA THR A 193 9.93 -2.57 17.07
C THR A 193 9.94 -3.05 15.62
N GLU A 194 9.51 -4.27 15.35
CA GLU A 194 9.46 -4.80 13.99
C GLU A 194 8.05 -4.69 13.40
N ILE A 195 7.96 -4.17 12.19
CA ILE A 195 6.74 -4.20 11.38
C ILE A 195 6.88 -5.34 10.38
N GLU A 196 5.92 -6.25 10.38
CA GLU A 196 5.80 -7.28 9.36
C GLU A 196 4.91 -6.81 8.21
N ARG A 197 5.36 -7.07 7.00
CA ARG A 197 4.65 -6.73 5.77
C ARG A 197 4.11 -7.99 5.13
N GLY A 198 2.83 -7.98 4.79
CA GLY A 198 2.17 -9.04 4.04
C GLY A 198 1.22 -8.47 2.99
N GLN A 199 0.86 -9.27 2.00
CA GLN A 199 -0.17 -8.89 1.02
C GLN A 199 -1.57 -9.19 1.57
N ILE A 200 -2.54 -8.30 1.29
CA ILE A 200 -3.95 -8.43 1.71
C ILE A 200 -4.62 -9.70 1.17
N ALA A 201 -4.21 -10.21 0.01
CA ALA A 201 -4.65 -11.52 -0.44
C ALA A 201 -4.18 -12.58 0.54
N GLN A 202 -4.96 -13.62 0.81
CA GLN A 202 -4.75 -14.77 1.74
C GLN A 202 -3.29 -15.13 2.10
N ARG A 203 -2.33 -14.71 1.29
CA ARG A 203 -0.89 -14.88 1.53
C ARG A 203 -0.37 -14.12 2.76
N GLY A 204 -0.88 -12.93 3.07
CA GLY A 204 -0.39 -12.13 4.19
C GLY A 204 -0.70 -12.79 5.54
N GLN A 205 -1.89 -13.33 5.70
CA GLN A 205 -2.24 -14.10 6.90
C GLN A 205 -1.43 -15.39 7.03
N GLU A 206 -1.12 -16.06 5.94
CA GLU A 206 -0.26 -17.25 5.99
C GLU A 206 1.18 -16.91 6.32
N GLU A 207 1.72 -15.80 5.83
CA GLU A 207 3.08 -15.36 6.18
C GLU A 207 3.18 -14.87 7.61
N LEU A 208 2.22 -14.13 8.12
CA LEU A 208 2.14 -13.76 9.55
C LEU A 208 2.06 -15.03 10.42
N ASN A 209 1.22 -15.99 10.05
CA ASN A 209 1.16 -17.26 10.73
C ASN A 209 2.47 -18.06 10.63
N GLN A 210 3.16 -18.02 9.50
CA GLN A 210 4.44 -18.72 9.34
C GLN A 210 5.58 -18.03 10.10
N ARG A 211 5.59 -16.71 10.17
CA ARG A 211 6.59 -15.96 10.95
C ARG A 211 6.33 -16.08 12.44
N ALA A 212 5.07 -16.01 12.87
CA ALA A 212 4.70 -16.32 14.23
C ALA A 212 5.08 -17.75 14.62
N ARG A 213 4.96 -18.72 13.72
CA ARG A 213 5.46 -20.08 13.91
C ARG A 213 6.98 -20.16 14.00
N LYS A 214 7.71 -19.38 13.19
CA LYS A 214 9.17 -19.34 13.24
C LYS A 214 9.69 -18.64 14.48
N ALA A 215 9.08 -17.53 14.87
CA ALA A 215 9.52 -16.74 16.02
C ALA A 215 9.16 -17.39 17.36
N ALA A 216 7.99 -18.03 17.44
CA ALA A 216 7.46 -18.53 18.69
C ALA A 216 7.22 -20.06 18.72
N VAL A 217 7.41 -20.75 17.59
CA VAL A 217 6.98 -22.15 17.41
C VAL A 217 5.54 -22.34 17.92
N GLN A 218 4.73 -21.30 17.79
CA GLN A 218 3.34 -21.34 18.26
C GLN A 218 2.43 -21.76 17.12
N THR A 219 1.64 -22.78 17.36
CA THR A 219 0.45 -23.01 16.57
C THR A 219 -0.64 -22.04 17.02
N PRO A 220 -1.51 -21.53 16.09
CA PRO A 220 -2.62 -20.67 16.49
C PRO A 220 -3.41 -21.26 17.66
N GLY A 221 -3.57 -20.47 18.71
CA GLY A 221 -4.32 -20.86 19.90
C GLY A 221 -3.59 -21.70 20.95
N LYS A 222 -2.26 -21.93 20.79
CA LYS A 222 -1.50 -22.67 21.81
C LYS A 222 -0.17 -21.99 22.12
N SER A 223 0.04 -21.69 23.38
CA SER A 223 1.30 -21.17 23.89
C SER A 223 2.33 -22.30 24.00
N LEU A 224 3.60 -22.01 23.66
CA LEU A 224 4.73 -22.93 23.88
C LEU A 224 4.86 -23.41 25.32
N THR A 225 4.38 -22.63 26.27
CA THR A 225 4.39 -23.01 27.69
C THR A 225 3.54 -24.23 28.00
N ASN A 226 2.59 -24.54 27.12
CA ASN A 226 1.72 -25.72 27.23
C ASN A 226 2.19 -26.92 26.38
N MET A 227 3.31 -26.76 25.66
CA MET A 227 3.94 -27.84 24.89
C MET A 227 5.09 -28.43 25.70
N ARG A 228 4.92 -29.64 26.16
CA ARG A 228 5.98 -30.40 26.81
C ARG A 228 6.37 -31.59 25.98
N MET A 229 7.67 -31.81 25.87
CA MET A 229 8.18 -33.02 25.23
C MET A 229 8.11 -34.13 26.30
N ASN A 230 7.30 -35.15 26.03
CA ASN A 230 7.29 -36.35 26.87
C ASN A 230 8.49 -37.21 26.47
N THR A 231 9.59 -37.05 27.22
CA THR A 231 10.83 -37.77 26.98
C THR A 231 10.73 -39.27 27.28
N GLY A 232 9.65 -39.73 27.95
CA GLY A 232 9.47 -41.17 28.25
C GLY A 232 8.89 -41.99 27.09
N THR A 233 8.19 -41.35 26.16
CA THR A 233 7.54 -42.01 25.01
C THR A 233 7.94 -41.45 23.65
N GLY A 234 8.79 -40.44 23.62
CA GLY A 234 9.21 -39.80 22.38
C GLY A 234 8.11 -38.99 21.66
N ASN A 235 6.94 -38.83 22.27
CA ASN A 235 5.83 -38.08 21.70
C ASN A 235 5.78 -36.65 22.26
N MET A 236 5.61 -35.68 21.37
CA MET A 236 5.19 -34.34 21.75
C MET A 236 3.68 -34.35 22.00
N GLY A 237 3.28 -34.15 23.25
CA GLY A 237 1.90 -34.04 23.67
C GLY A 237 1.57 -32.66 24.18
N VAL A 238 0.32 -32.25 24.02
CA VAL A 238 -0.26 -31.07 24.65
C VAL A 238 -1.03 -31.55 25.86
N GLN A 239 -0.69 -31.05 27.03
CA GLN A 239 -1.49 -31.22 28.24
C GLN A 239 -2.38 -30.00 28.44
#